data_40d08a76bd434ea195c2b83c6d01200a
#
_entry.id   40d08a76bd434ea195c2b83c6d01200a
#
_cell.length_a   1.000
_cell.length_b   1.000
_cell.length_c   1.000
_cell.angle_alpha   90.00
_cell.angle_beta   90.00
_cell.angle_gamma   90.00
#
_symmetry.space_group_name_H-M   'P 1'
#
loop_
_entity.id
_entity.type
_entity.pdbx_description
1 polymer ?
#
loop_
_entity_poly.entity_id
_entity_poly.type
_entity_poly.pdbx_seq_one_letter_code
_entity_poly.pdbx_strand_id
1 'polypeptide(L)'
;MLPETDVARVRRWVNARNDALPDRARGQIRYELDVAVRHVTLLECRPPWRAEYGPEWTRFPIVRFHYAAARREWAIYWRDRNLKFHRFDLVEPSRHIAELLDAVDNDRTGIFWG
;
A
#
# COMPACT_ATOMS: atom_id res chain seq x y z
N MET A 1 12.90 9.26 10.41
CA MET A 1 13.29 8.83 9.06
C MET A 1 13.03 7.33 8.92
N LEU A 2 12.51 6.93 7.79
CA LEU A 2 12.23 5.52 7.53
C LEU A 2 13.51 4.77 7.14
N PRO A 3 13.64 3.48 7.55
CA PRO A 3 14.76 2.65 7.09
C PRO A 3 14.74 2.50 5.56
N GLU A 4 15.82 2.90 4.91
CA GLU A 4 15.90 2.88 3.44
C GLU A 4 15.77 1.47 2.85
N THR A 5 16.36 0.49 3.51
CA THR A 5 16.29 -0.92 3.06
C THR A 5 14.85 -1.43 3.07
N ASP A 6 14.09 -1.06 4.11
CA ASP A 6 12.70 -1.47 4.23
C ASP A 6 11.83 -0.78 3.17
N VAL A 7 12.05 0.53 2.97
CA VAL A 7 11.33 1.28 1.93
C VAL A 7 11.64 0.69 0.55
N ALA A 8 12.89 0.35 0.28
CA ALA A 8 13.27 -0.29 -0.98
C ALA A 8 12.56 -1.64 -1.17
N ARG A 9 12.41 -2.42 -0.10
CA ARG A 9 11.69 -3.69 -0.13
C ARG A 9 10.21 -3.48 -0.46
N VAL A 10 9.59 -2.47 0.15
CA VAL A 10 8.20 -2.14 -0.16
C VAL A 10 8.06 -1.69 -1.62
N ARG A 11 9.00 -0.90 -2.14
CA ARG A 11 8.98 -0.49 -3.55
C ARG A 11 9.06 -1.69 -4.49
N ARG A 12 9.92 -2.66 -4.18
CA ARG A 12 10.00 -3.90 -4.98
C ARG A 12 8.68 -4.69 -4.94
N TRP A 13 8.05 -4.72 -3.78
CA TRP A 13 6.74 -5.36 -3.61
C TRP A 13 5.67 -4.68 -4.47
N VAL A 14 5.63 -3.35 -4.47
CA VAL A 14 4.71 -2.58 -5.32
C VAL A 14 5.02 -2.82 -6.81
N ASN A 15 6.29 -2.78 -7.21
CA ASN A 15 6.69 -3.01 -8.59
C ASN A 15 6.31 -4.42 -9.06
N ALA A 16 6.49 -5.43 -8.20
CA ALA A 16 6.11 -6.80 -8.52
C ALA A 16 4.60 -6.93 -8.75
N ARG A 17 3.80 -6.19 -7.99
CA ARG A 17 2.35 -6.17 -8.17
C ARG A 17 1.97 -5.54 -9.51
N ASN A 18 2.64 -4.47 -9.91
CA ASN A 18 2.43 -3.87 -11.23
C ASN A 18 2.84 -4.81 -12.35
N ASP A 19 3.99 -5.48 -12.19
CA ASP A 19 4.49 -6.41 -13.20
C ASP A 19 3.58 -7.62 -13.38
N ALA A 20 2.86 -8.00 -12.34
CA ALA A 20 1.92 -9.12 -12.37
C ALA A 20 0.56 -8.77 -12.99
N LEU A 21 0.29 -7.48 -13.25
CA LEU A 21 -0.96 -7.09 -13.90
C LEU A 21 -1.02 -7.65 -15.31
N PRO A 22 -2.16 -8.24 -15.72
CA PRO A 22 -2.33 -8.66 -17.11
C PRO A 22 -2.33 -7.45 -18.05
N ASP A 23 -1.92 -7.64 -19.29
CA ASP A 23 -1.80 -6.55 -20.27
C ASP A 23 -3.08 -5.73 -20.39
N ARG A 24 -4.24 -6.40 -20.38
CA ARG A 24 -5.55 -5.75 -20.46
C ARG A 24 -5.84 -4.81 -19.28
N ALA A 25 -5.18 -5.01 -18.15
CA ALA A 25 -5.40 -4.22 -16.95
C ALA A 25 -4.42 -3.04 -16.81
N ARG A 26 -3.28 -3.08 -17.52
CA ARG A 26 -2.20 -2.09 -17.36
C ARG A 26 -2.61 -0.66 -17.69
N GLY A 27 -3.55 -0.49 -18.57
CA GLY A 27 -4.10 0.84 -18.90
C GLY A 27 -5.20 1.29 -17.95
N GLN A 28 -5.67 0.42 -17.05
CA GLN A 28 -6.83 0.67 -16.18
C GLN A 28 -6.49 0.71 -14.70
N ILE A 29 -5.35 0.16 -14.32
CA ILE A 29 -4.89 0.12 -12.93
C ILE A 29 -3.38 0.25 -12.91
N ARG A 30 -2.87 0.95 -11.90
CA ARG A 30 -1.46 0.89 -11.52
C ARG A 30 -1.35 1.12 -10.03
N TYR A 31 -0.29 0.61 -9.42
CA TYR A 31 -0.01 0.79 -8.01
C TYR A 31 1.15 1.75 -7.84
N GLU A 32 1.03 2.66 -6.87
CA GLU A 32 2.08 3.63 -6.52
C GLU A 32 2.34 3.59 -5.03
N LEU A 33 3.52 3.98 -4.63
CA LEU A 33 3.88 4.10 -3.23
C LEU A 33 4.04 5.55 -2.87
N ASP A 34 3.27 6.00 -1.87
CA ASP A 34 3.43 7.31 -1.27
C ASP A 34 4.32 7.16 -0.04
N VAL A 35 5.42 7.90 0.03
CA VAL A 35 6.38 7.83 1.14
C VAL A 35 6.31 9.11 1.93
N ALA A 36 5.90 9.00 3.19
CA ALA A 36 5.86 10.12 4.13
C ALA A 36 6.97 9.96 5.18
N VAL A 37 7.02 10.87 6.14
CA VAL A 37 8.08 10.86 7.15
C VAL A 37 8.05 9.62 8.03
N ARG A 38 6.85 9.14 8.38
CA ARG A 38 6.67 8.05 9.34
C ARG A 38 5.94 6.84 8.79
N HIS A 39 5.50 6.90 7.54
CA HIS A 39 4.73 5.81 6.96
C HIS A 39 4.86 5.79 5.44
N VAL A 40 4.53 4.64 4.87
CA VAL A 40 4.36 4.47 3.43
C VAL A 40 2.95 3.98 3.17
N THR A 41 2.34 4.42 2.07
CA THR A 41 0.98 4.05 1.71
C THR A 41 0.96 3.48 0.31
N LEU A 42 0.37 2.31 0.14
CA LEU A 42 0.11 1.73 -1.17
C LEU A 42 -1.16 2.36 -1.74
N LEU A 43 -1.05 2.90 -2.94
CA LEU A 43 -2.16 3.51 -3.64
C LEU A 43 -2.54 2.69 -4.87
N GLU A 44 -3.84 2.48 -5.06
CA GLU A 44 -4.38 1.96 -6.30
C GLU A 44 -4.83 3.14 -7.14
N CYS A 45 -4.28 3.25 -8.34
CA CYS A 45 -4.55 4.39 -9.22
C CYS A 45 -5.34 3.93 -10.42
N ARG A 46 -6.35 4.72 -10.81
CA ARG A 46 -7.19 4.46 -11.98
C ARG A 46 -7.30 5.70 -12.84
N PRO A 47 -7.32 5.56 -14.18
CA PRO A 47 -7.49 6.70 -15.06
C PRO A 47 -8.89 7.29 -14.90
N PRO A 48 -9.09 8.56 -15.30
CA PRO A 48 -10.43 9.13 -15.34
C PRO A 48 -11.27 8.32 -16.32
N TRP A 49 -12.52 8.01 -15.94
CA TRP A 49 -13.39 7.20 -16.80
C TRP A 49 -13.97 7.98 -17.98
N ARG A 50 -13.81 9.31 -17.97
CA ARG A 50 -14.14 10.20 -19.07
C ARG A 50 -13.05 11.24 -19.26
N ALA A 51 -12.72 11.53 -20.52
CA ALA A 51 -11.69 12.52 -20.85
C ALA A 51 -12.02 13.92 -20.32
N GLU A 52 -13.29 14.27 -20.21
CA GLU A 52 -13.75 15.56 -19.72
C GLU A 52 -13.40 15.80 -18.24
N TYR A 53 -13.08 14.76 -17.48
CA TYR A 53 -12.64 14.90 -16.09
C TYR A 53 -11.14 15.15 -15.95
N GLY A 54 -10.43 15.35 -17.09
CA GLY A 54 -9.01 15.66 -17.09
C GLY A 54 -8.13 14.41 -17.19
N PRO A 55 -6.80 14.61 -17.29
CA PRO A 55 -5.86 13.51 -17.51
C PRO A 55 -5.42 12.80 -16.22
N GLU A 56 -5.73 13.35 -15.06
CA GLU A 56 -5.20 12.83 -13.81
C GLU A 56 -5.89 11.55 -13.38
N TRP A 57 -5.06 10.59 -12.94
CA TRP A 57 -5.55 9.34 -12.37
C TRP A 57 -5.99 9.57 -10.93
N THR A 58 -7.07 8.90 -10.53
CA THR A 58 -7.48 8.86 -9.12
C THR A 58 -6.50 8.00 -8.34
N ARG A 59 -6.30 8.32 -7.07
CA ARG A 59 -5.37 7.64 -6.18
C ARG A 59 -6.12 7.20 -4.94
N PHE A 60 -6.21 5.90 -4.74
CA PHE A 60 -7.01 5.32 -3.68
C PHE A 60 -6.12 4.53 -2.72
N PRO A 61 -6.06 4.90 -1.44
CA PRO A 61 -5.20 4.17 -0.49
C PRO A 61 -5.75 2.78 -0.22
N ILE A 62 -4.88 1.79 -0.25
CA ILE A 62 -5.22 0.38 0.04
C ILE A 62 -4.75 -0.01 1.43
N VAL A 63 -3.50 0.28 1.76
CA VAL A 63 -2.88 -0.10 3.03
C VAL A 63 -1.77 0.89 3.36
N ARG A 64 -1.56 1.11 4.66
CA ARG A 64 -0.47 1.95 5.15
C ARG A 64 0.39 1.13 6.10
N PHE A 65 1.71 1.29 5.96
CA PHE A 65 2.67 0.72 6.91
C PHE A 65 3.29 1.87 7.68
N HIS A 66 3.08 1.88 8.99
CA HIS A 66 3.56 2.94 9.86
C HIS A 66 4.78 2.46 10.64
N TYR A 67 5.82 3.28 10.69
CA TYR A 67 7.06 2.95 11.38
C TYR A 67 7.16 3.66 12.72
N ALA A 68 7.34 2.87 13.79
CA ALA A 68 7.61 3.39 15.14
C ALA A 68 9.13 3.37 15.35
N ALA A 69 9.77 4.51 15.22
CA ALA A 69 11.23 4.62 15.26
C ALA A 69 11.82 4.14 16.59
N ALA A 70 11.15 4.43 17.71
CA ALA A 70 11.64 4.04 19.04
C ALA A 70 11.72 2.52 19.21
N ARG A 71 10.81 1.79 18.56
CA ARG A 71 10.73 0.32 18.63
C ARG A 71 11.35 -0.35 17.42
N ARG A 72 11.66 0.42 16.40
CA ARG A 72 12.15 -0.08 15.09
C ARG A 72 11.19 -1.12 14.51
N GLU A 73 9.89 -0.84 14.63
CA GLU A 73 8.84 -1.77 14.19
C GLU A 73 7.87 -1.09 13.25
N TRP A 74 7.40 -1.87 12.28
CA TRP A 74 6.33 -1.48 11.39
C TRP A 74 5.02 -2.07 11.87
N ALA A 75 3.92 -1.36 11.59
CA ALA A 75 2.56 -1.86 11.84
C ALA A 75 1.70 -1.60 10.62
N ILE A 76 0.72 -2.48 10.40
CA ILE A 76 -0.23 -2.34 9.30
C ILE A 76 -1.41 -1.49 9.75
N TYR A 77 -1.83 -0.57 8.89
CA TYR A 77 -3.04 0.22 9.06
C TYR A 77 -3.95 0.01 7.86
N TRP A 78 -5.23 -0.24 8.12
CA TRP A 78 -6.26 -0.35 7.09
C TRP A 78 -7.08 0.94 7.04
N ARG A 79 -7.69 1.22 5.91
CA ARG A 79 -8.53 2.40 5.77
C ARG A 79 -10.00 2.05 5.83
N ASP A 80 -10.81 2.89 6.47
CA ASP A 80 -12.25 2.75 6.45
C ASP A 80 -12.86 3.43 5.21
N ARG A 81 -14.19 3.38 5.09
CA ARG A 81 -14.89 3.98 3.94
C ARG A 81 -14.71 5.50 3.86
N ASN A 82 -14.35 6.14 4.97
CA ASN A 82 -14.12 7.59 5.03
C ASN A 82 -12.64 7.93 4.83
N LEU A 83 -11.82 6.97 4.41
CA LEU A 83 -10.39 7.10 4.17
C LEU A 83 -9.58 7.41 5.43
N LYS A 84 -10.10 7.05 6.60
CA LYS A 84 -9.36 7.13 7.85
C LYS A 84 -8.65 5.82 8.11
N PHE A 85 -7.42 5.92 8.62
CA PHE A 85 -6.59 4.75 8.88
C PHE A 85 -6.70 4.29 10.32
N HIS A 86 -6.77 2.97 10.50
CA HIS A 86 -6.87 2.30 11.78
C HIS A 86 -5.84 1.20 11.87
N ARG A 87 -5.30 0.99 13.08
CA ARG A 87 -4.38 -0.11 13.32
C ARG A 87 -5.05 -1.44 12.98
N PHE A 88 -4.37 -2.28 12.19
CA PHE A 88 -4.85 -3.62 11.88
C PHE A 88 -4.37 -4.58 12.97
N ASP A 89 -5.24 -4.87 13.94
CA ASP A 89 -4.89 -5.60 15.15
C ASP A 89 -4.65 -7.09 14.95
N LEU A 90 -5.00 -7.64 13.81
CA LEU A 90 -4.84 -9.08 13.52
C LEU A 90 -3.39 -9.45 13.20
N VAL A 91 -2.52 -8.47 12.96
CA VAL A 91 -1.11 -8.69 12.69
C VAL A 91 -0.30 -7.83 13.66
N GLU A 92 0.57 -8.48 14.43
CA GLU A 92 1.45 -7.78 15.35
C GLU A 92 2.47 -6.91 14.62
N PRO A 93 2.90 -5.80 15.20
CA PRO A 93 4.02 -5.04 14.66
C PRO A 93 5.25 -5.92 14.54
N SER A 94 6.09 -5.64 13.55
CA SER A 94 7.30 -6.41 13.32
C SER A 94 8.43 -5.50 12.86
N ARG A 95 9.65 -5.87 13.21
CA ARG A 95 10.86 -5.25 12.67
C ARG A 95 11.12 -5.69 11.24
N HIS A 96 10.46 -6.77 10.81
CA HIS A 96 10.63 -7.38 9.50
C HIS A 96 9.45 -7.00 8.60
N ILE A 97 9.62 -5.96 7.81
CA ILE A 97 8.57 -5.47 6.92
C ILE A 97 8.05 -6.59 5.99
N ALA A 98 8.91 -7.52 5.59
CA ALA A 98 8.53 -8.63 4.73
C ALA A 98 7.37 -9.45 5.30
N GLU A 99 7.32 -9.63 6.62
CA GLU A 99 6.22 -10.36 7.27
C GLU A 99 4.89 -9.62 7.10
N LEU A 100 4.93 -8.29 7.15
CA LEU A 100 3.74 -7.47 6.98
C LEU A 100 3.27 -7.45 5.53
N LEU A 101 4.21 -7.43 4.58
CA LEU A 101 3.89 -7.50 3.15
C LEU A 101 3.21 -8.84 2.83
N ASP A 102 3.72 -9.93 3.40
CA ASP A 102 3.12 -11.26 3.22
C ASP A 102 1.70 -11.31 3.80
N ALA A 103 1.49 -10.69 4.95
CA ALA A 103 0.17 -10.65 5.57
C ALA A 103 -0.84 -9.90 4.70
N VAL A 104 -0.42 -8.80 4.07
CA VAL A 104 -1.27 -8.06 3.14
C VAL A 104 -1.56 -8.87 1.89
N ASP A 105 -0.56 -9.58 1.34
CA ASP A 105 -0.75 -10.44 0.18
C ASP A 105 -1.73 -11.57 0.46
N ASN A 106 -1.68 -12.15 1.66
CA ASN A 106 -2.60 -13.22 2.06
C ASN A 106 -4.01 -12.70 2.29
N ASP A 107 -4.15 -11.47 2.77
CA ASP A 107 -5.42 -10.77 2.96
C ASP A 107 -6.53 -11.65 3.56
N ARG A 108 -6.26 -12.25 4.72
CA ARG A 108 -7.15 -13.22 5.38
C ARG A 108 -8.59 -12.75 5.54
N THR A 109 -8.78 -11.46 5.78
CA THR A 109 -10.11 -10.88 6.02
C THR A 109 -10.71 -10.24 4.78
N GLY A 110 -9.94 -10.14 3.69
CA GLY A 110 -10.37 -9.46 2.47
C GLY A 110 -10.43 -7.95 2.59
N ILE A 111 -9.86 -7.37 3.66
CA ILE A 111 -9.99 -5.93 3.92
C ILE A 111 -9.11 -5.07 3.00
N PHE A 112 -8.03 -5.64 2.44
CA PHE A 112 -7.11 -4.89 1.57
C PHE A 112 -7.47 -5.00 0.09
N TRP A 113 -7.73 -6.21 -0.38
CA TRP A 113 -7.97 -6.46 -1.81
C TRP A 113 -9.41 -6.84 -2.14
N GLY A 114 -10.18 -7.21 -1.14
CA GLY A 114 -11.58 -7.62 -1.34
C GLY A 114 -11.83 -9.10 -1.48
#